data_b0bc856c2faf592effe81985aac7ce3a
#
_entry.id   b0bc856c2faf592effe81985aac7ce3a
#
_cell.length_a   1.000
_cell.length_b   1.000
_cell.length_c   1.000
_cell.angle_alpha   90.00
_cell.angle_beta   90.00
_cell.angle_gamma   90.00
#
_symmetry.space_group_name_H-M   'P 1'
#
loop_
_entity.id
_entity.type
_entity.pdbx_description
1 polymer ?
#
loop_
_entity_poly.entity_id
_entity_poly.type
_entity_poly.pdbx_seq_one_letter_code
_entity_poly.pdbx_strand_id
1 'polypeptide(L)'
;MELTNRKPTYIIPRYSLTGDVLSYQRCGLQYRYYNGSSLPPSRPVQFWTGEFVHGCLEDAFSIWLAHKDDPSYSFPWPVTISDFPRPEVAIQRANNDIGVIGDRVEARLSAMQKVPRSAVARQAAYNRVSASINILAPHLFPLITSVEQKISGSRNLLHSVDRTDKYELFGIADVISHVEFQENPHNTIIAMLAEAIPGLTGSFDIIVDYKAARRPNINERERNHHEWQIQTYSWLRSQVANNTPIKAGIVIYINELFPTKSDLIELKREIQNGTCDILPERGDSDYYALYRWDEHSPLPEFSSRFLLRRALRFISASPNERNEAVRHIDNVVQEIEGCVQSEYNSGHILSSWNPCYNKTDCAACDFRRFCTQDGEDTWAVHAPG
;
A
#
# COMPACT_ATOMS: atom_id res chain seq x y z
N MET A 1 5.76 37.38 -37.39
CA MET A 1 4.61 37.02 -36.57
C MET A 1 5.16 36.52 -35.24
N GLU A 2 5.21 37.43 -34.25
CA GLU A 2 5.66 37.03 -32.90
C GLU A 2 4.53 36.21 -32.24
N LEU A 3 4.78 34.96 -31.98
CA LEU A 3 3.89 34.13 -31.15
C LEU A 3 4.01 34.64 -29.73
N THR A 4 3.02 35.42 -29.29
CA THR A 4 2.93 35.76 -27.85
C THR A 4 2.80 34.48 -27.03
N ASN A 5 3.80 34.22 -26.20
CA ASN A 5 3.72 33.18 -25.19
C ASN A 5 2.48 33.42 -24.34
N ARG A 6 1.45 32.61 -24.51
CA ARG A 6 0.29 32.65 -23.62
C ARG A 6 0.74 32.16 -22.26
N LYS A 7 0.56 32.97 -21.22
CA LYS A 7 0.74 32.51 -19.86
C LYS A 7 -0.20 31.33 -19.60
N PRO A 8 0.25 30.27 -18.91
CA PRO A 8 -0.64 29.18 -18.54
C PRO A 8 -1.81 29.72 -17.72
N THR A 9 -2.99 29.12 -17.92
CA THR A 9 -4.16 29.45 -17.11
C THR A 9 -3.89 29.08 -15.67
N TYR A 10 -4.21 29.97 -14.72
CA TYR A 10 -4.11 29.67 -13.29
C TYR A 10 -5.01 28.49 -12.94
N ILE A 11 -4.43 27.49 -12.29
CA ILE A 11 -5.11 26.30 -11.78
C ILE A 11 -4.59 25.96 -10.39
N ILE A 12 -5.34 25.23 -9.61
CA ILE A 12 -4.86 24.59 -8.39
C ILE A 12 -4.66 23.10 -8.72
N PRO A 13 -3.41 22.65 -8.93
CA PRO A 13 -3.14 21.27 -9.23
C PRO A 13 -3.45 20.38 -8.03
N ARG A 14 -3.82 19.12 -8.30
CA ARG A 14 -4.13 18.12 -7.29
C ARG A 14 -3.13 17.00 -7.38
N TYR A 15 -2.54 16.64 -6.25
CA TYR A 15 -1.54 15.60 -6.14
C TYR A 15 -1.94 14.54 -5.12
N SER A 16 -1.78 13.29 -5.48
CA SER A 16 -1.83 12.15 -4.56
C SER A 16 -0.42 11.77 -4.12
N LEU A 17 -0.28 11.22 -2.92
CA LEU A 17 1.03 10.76 -2.47
C LEU A 17 1.55 9.62 -3.36
N THR A 18 0.75 8.58 -3.56
CA THR A 18 1.19 7.36 -4.26
C THR A 18 1.23 7.52 -5.77
N GLY A 19 0.19 8.12 -6.36
CA GLY A 19 0.04 8.27 -7.81
C GLY A 19 0.94 9.36 -8.40
N ASP A 20 1.23 10.42 -7.62
CA ASP A 20 2.00 11.55 -8.11
C ASP A 20 3.37 11.65 -7.43
N VAL A 21 3.39 11.90 -6.13
CA VAL A 21 4.64 12.25 -5.42
C VAL A 21 5.65 11.10 -5.43
N LEU A 22 5.26 9.90 -5.01
CA LEU A 22 6.13 8.71 -5.03
C LEU A 22 6.43 8.24 -6.47
N SER A 23 5.49 8.41 -7.38
CA SER A 23 5.68 8.07 -8.79
C SER A 23 6.72 8.99 -9.45
N TYR A 24 6.65 10.30 -9.19
CA TYR A 24 7.64 11.27 -9.65
C TYR A 24 9.04 10.96 -9.09
N GLN A 25 9.14 10.68 -7.79
CA GLN A 25 10.41 10.33 -7.16
C GLN A 25 11.03 9.04 -7.70
N ARG A 26 10.20 8.10 -8.16
CA ARG A 26 10.70 6.91 -8.83
C ARG A 26 11.33 7.26 -10.16
N CYS A 27 10.63 8.01 -11.01
CA CYS A 27 11.13 8.49 -12.28
C CYS A 27 10.27 9.65 -12.80
N GLY A 28 10.80 10.87 -12.81
CA GLY A 28 10.08 12.06 -13.27
C GLY A 28 9.59 11.95 -14.71
N LEU A 29 10.39 11.40 -15.62
CA LEU A 29 10.00 11.20 -17.02
C LEU A 29 8.89 10.15 -17.17
N GLN A 30 8.95 9.03 -16.44
CA GLN A 30 7.87 8.04 -16.41
C GLN A 30 6.57 8.64 -15.86
N TYR A 31 6.66 9.37 -14.75
CA TYR A 31 5.55 10.10 -14.17
C TYR A 31 4.88 11.05 -15.19
N ARG A 32 5.68 11.82 -15.94
CA ARG A 32 5.18 12.71 -16.98
C ARG A 32 4.42 11.96 -18.08
N TYR A 33 4.91 10.82 -18.52
CA TYR A 33 4.24 10.02 -19.54
C TYR A 33 2.92 9.42 -19.02
N TYR A 34 2.86 8.96 -17.79
CA TYR A 34 1.62 8.47 -17.19
C TYR A 34 0.56 9.55 -17.03
N ASN A 35 0.96 10.74 -16.60
CA ASN A 35 0.02 11.80 -16.24
C ASN A 35 -0.29 12.79 -17.36
N GLY A 36 0.44 12.79 -18.44
CA GLY A 36 0.26 13.81 -19.49
C GLY A 36 0.24 13.29 -20.90
N SER A 37 0.43 11.99 -21.11
CA SER A 37 0.35 11.42 -22.46
C SER A 37 -1.03 10.79 -22.72
N SER A 38 -1.41 10.76 -24.00
CA SER A 38 -2.57 10.00 -24.45
C SER A 38 -2.30 8.48 -24.57
N LEU A 39 -1.08 8.05 -24.22
CA LEU A 39 -0.73 6.63 -24.23
C LEU A 39 -1.27 5.97 -22.97
N PRO A 40 -2.18 4.99 -23.08
CA PRO A 40 -2.63 4.28 -21.90
C PRO A 40 -1.45 3.50 -21.30
N PRO A 41 -1.22 3.60 -19.97
CA PRO A 41 -0.25 2.74 -19.32
C PRO A 41 -0.65 1.29 -19.51
N SER A 42 0.33 0.39 -19.65
CA SER A 42 0.05 -1.04 -19.53
C SER A 42 -0.58 -1.25 -18.16
N ARG A 43 -1.64 -2.03 -18.09
CA ARG A 43 -2.26 -2.37 -16.81
C ARG A 43 -1.47 -3.52 -16.21
N PRO A 44 -0.60 -3.29 -15.23
CA PRO A 44 0.23 -4.37 -14.70
C PRO A 44 -0.66 -5.40 -14.01
N VAL A 45 -0.50 -6.64 -14.41
CA VAL A 45 -1.11 -7.81 -13.76
C VAL A 45 -0.81 -7.86 -12.25
N GLN A 46 0.29 -7.23 -11.85
CA GLN A 46 0.69 -7.11 -10.43
C GLN A 46 -0.32 -6.35 -9.57
N PHE A 47 -1.15 -5.47 -10.12
CA PHE A 47 -2.19 -4.78 -9.35
C PHE A 47 -3.35 -5.69 -8.95
N TRP A 48 -3.55 -6.82 -9.64
CA TRP A 48 -4.62 -7.74 -9.29
C TRP A 48 -4.55 -8.21 -7.84
N THR A 49 -3.38 -8.63 -7.36
CA THR A 49 -3.24 -9.15 -5.98
C THR A 49 -3.60 -8.10 -4.94
N GLY A 50 -3.14 -6.85 -5.11
CA GLY A 50 -3.47 -5.76 -4.19
C GLY A 50 -4.96 -5.48 -4.15
N GLU A 51 -5.58 -5.25 -5.30
CA GLU A 51 -7.00 -4.96 -5.40
C GLU A 51 -7.89 -6.14 -4.96
N PHE A 52 -7.43 -7.37 -5.19
CA PHE A 52 -8.12 -8.57 -4.73
C PHE A 52 -8.12 -8.66 -3.19
N VAL A 53 -6.97 -8.44 -2.56
CA VAL A 53 -6.85 -8.49 -1.09
C VAL A 53 -7.69 -7.38 -0.44
N HIS A 54 -7.55 -6.13 -0.91
CA HIS A 54 -8.33 -4.99 -0.39
C HIS A 54 -9.83 -5.24 -0.55
N GLY A 55 -10.30 -5.62 -1.74
CA GLY A 55 -11.71 -5.89 -1.99
C GLY A 55 -12.27 -7.03 -1.14
N CYS A 56 -11.48 -8.07 -0.86
CA CYS A 56 -11.90 -9.16 0.02
C CYS A 56 -12.00 -8.71 1.49
N LEU A 57 -11.07 -7.90 1.98
CA LEU A 57 -11.11 -7.38 3.36
C LEU A 57 -12.27 -6.40 3.56
N GLU A 58 -12.55 -5.57 2.57
CA GLU A 58 -13.69 -4.64 2.56
C GLU A 58 -15.03 -5.38 2.57
N ASP A 59 -15.22 -6.35 1.66
CA ASP A 59 -16.42 -7.20 1.63
C ASP A 59 -16.56 -7.98 2.95
N ALA A 60 -15.48 -8.55 3.49
CA ALA A 60 -15.49 -9.28 4.75
C ALA A 60 -15.86 -8.37 5.94
N PHE A 61 -15.30 -7.16 6.01
CA PHE A 61 -15.66 -6.20 7.05
C PHE A 61 -17.14 -5.81 6.97
N SER A 62 -17.65 -5.57 5.77
CA SER A 62 -19.07 -5.23 5.56
C SER A 62 -19.99 -6.34 6.02
N ILE A 63 -19.66 -7.61 5.72
CA ILE A 63 -20.42 -8.77 6.17
C ILE A 63 -20.35 -8.90 7.71
N TRP A 64 -19.14 -8.79 8.28
CA TRP A 64 -18.96 -8.86 9.73
C TRP A 64 -19.75 -7.77 10.44
N LEU A 65 -19.69 -6.52 9.97
CA LEU A 65 -20.40 -5.40 10.58
C LEU A 65 -21.91 -5.60 10.57
N ALA A 66 -22.47 -6.16 9.49
CA ALA A 66 -23.90 -6.46 9.37
C ALA A 66 -24.37 -7.61 10.29
N HIS A 67 -23.46 -8.48 10.72
CA HIS A 67 -23.78 -9.72 11.45
C HIS A 67 -22.94 -9.91 12.72
N LYS A 68 -22.33 -8.84 13.26
CA LYS A 68 -21.38 -8.93 14.40
C LYS A 68 -21.98 -9.56 15.66
N ASP A 69 -23.30 -9.50 15.82
CA ASP A 69 -24.04 -10.03 16.97
C ASP A 69 -24.58 -11.46 16.72
N ASP A 70 -24.36 -12.02 15.53
CA ASP A 70 -24.76 -13.39 15.16
C ASP A 70 -23.60 -14.37 15.37
N PRO A 71 -23.71 -15.36 16.31
CA PRO A 71 -22.65 -16.32 16.56
C PRO A 71 -22.23 -17.15 15.35
N SER A 72 -23.08 -17.31 14.33
CA SER A 72 -22.74 -18.03 13.10
C SER A 72 -21.70 -17.31 12.24
N TYR A 73 -21.47 -16.01 12.50
CA TYR A 73 -20.42 -15.20 11.89
C TYR A 73 -19.18 -15.01 12.78
N SER A 74 -19.06 -15.80 13.84
CA SER A 74 -17.86 -15.80 14.66
C SER A 74 -16.64 -16.36 13.87
N PHE A 75 -15.46 -15.84 14.15
CA PHE A 75 -14.22 -16.36 13.58
C PHE A 75 -13.81 -17.71 14.26
N PRO A 76 -13.14 -18.62 13.54
CA PRO A 76 -12.72 -18.52 12.15
C PRO A 76 -13.84 -18.74 11.13
N TRP A 77 -13.80 -18.01 10.03
CA TRP A 77 -14.74 -18.19 8.93
C TRP A 77 -14.35 -19.36 8.03
N PRO A 78 -15.33 -20.07 7.45
CA PRO A 78 -15.07 -21.19 6.55
C PRO A 78 -14.36 -20.74 5.27
N VAL A 79 -13.57 -21.64 4.70
CA VAL A 79 -12.80 -21.41 3.47
C VAL A 79 -13.10 -22.51 2.48
N THR A 80 -13.83 -22.19 1.42
CA THR A 80 -14.10 -23.12 0.32
C THR A 80 -13.57 -22.55 -0.98
N ILE A 81 -12.29 -22.79 -1.28
CA ILE A 81 -11.66 -22.30 -2.50
C ILE A 81 -11.98 -23.28 -3.64
N SER A 82 -12.56 -22.75 -4.72
CA SER A 82 -12.80 -23.50 -5.96
C SER A 82 -11.71 -23.19 -7.00
N ASP A 83 -11.37 -24.20 -7.82
CA ASP A 83 -10.39 -24.01 -8.91
C ASP A 83 -10.86 -22.99 -9.95
N PHE A 84 -12.18 -22.82 -10.08
CA PHE A 84 -12.81 -21.84 -10.96
C PHE A 84 -13.93 -21.11 -10.22
N PRO A 85 -14.03 -19.77 -10.40
CA PRO A 85 -15.16 -19.02 -9.89
C PRO A 85 -16.46 -19.56 -10.46
N ARG A 86 -17.37 -20.01 -9.61
CA ARG A 86 -18.71 -20.47 -10.01
C ARG A 86 -19.76 -19.62 -9.31
N PRO A 87 -20.20 -18.51 -9.91
CA PRO A 87 -21.21 -17.63 -9.30
C PRO A 87 -22.48 -18.38 -8.89
N GLU A 88 -22.87 -19.41 -9.64
CA GLU A 88 -24.06 -20.22 -9.39
C GLU A 88 -23.95 -21.06 -8.09
N VAL A 89 -22.75 -21.49 -7.74
CA VAL A 89 -22.49 -22.26 -6.51
C VAL A 89 -22.40 -21.34 -5.29
N ALA A 90 -22.06 -20.07 -5.49
CA ALA A 90 -21.95 -19.06 -4.42
C ALA A 90 -23.31 -18.78 -3.73
N ILE A 91 -24.43 -18.99 -4.43
CA ILE A 91 -25.79 -18.75 -3.90
C ILE A 91 -26.15 -19.76 -2.79
N GLN A 92 -25.51 -20.93 -2.75
CA GLN A 92 -25.79 -22.01 -1.77
C GLN A 92 -24.85 -22.00 -0.56
N ARG A 93 -23.82 -21.14 -0.55
CA ARG A 93 -22.83 -21.07 0.53
C ARG A 93 -23.14 -19.92 1.47
N ALA A 94 -22.64 -20.02 2.69
CA ALA A 94 -22.75 -18.95 3.67
C ALA A 94 -22.02 -17.67 3.18
N ASN A 95 -22.59 -16.51 3.48
CA ASN A 95 -22.02 -15.23 3.07
C ASN A 95 -20.62 -14.97 3.65
N ASN A 96 -20.30 -15.57 4.79
CA ASN A 96 -19.00 -15.52 5.45
C ASN A 96 -18.02 -16.62 4.97
N ASP A 97 -18.34 -17.38 3.93
CA ASP A 97 -17.35 -18.26 3.29
C ASP A 97 -16.35 -17.39 2.51
N ILE A 98 -15.08 -17.47 2.91
CA ILE A 98 -14.00 -16.67 2.32
C ILE A 98 -13.82 -16.95 0.83
N GLY A 99 -14.06 -18.18 0.40
CA GLY A 99 -14.06 -18.53 -1.03
C GLY A 99 -15.14 -17.81 -1.80
N VAL A 100 -16.34 -17.65 -1.23
CA VAL A 100 -17.44 -16.89 -1.85
C VAL A 100 -17.11 -15.41 -1.96
N ILE A 101 -16.51 -14.84 -0.92
CA ILE A 101 -16.03 -13.44 -0.93
C ILE A 101 -14.99 -13.26 -2.04
N GLY A 102 -14.00 -14.15 -2.10
CA GLY A 102 -12.95 -14.12 -3.11
C GLY A 102 -13.51 -14.26 -4.54
N ASP A 103 -14.42 -15.20 -4.78
CA ASP A 103 -15.03 -15.40 -6.09
C ASP A 103 -15.80 -14.15 -6.57
N ARG A 104 -16.50 -13.43 -5.68
CA ARG A 104 -17.18 -12.16 -6.00
C ARG A 104 -16.20 -11.06 -6.39
N VAL A 105 -15.14 -10.90 -5.61
CA VAL A 105 -14.09 -9.89 -5.89
C VAL A 105 -13.36 -10.22 -7.18
N GLU A 106 -13.00 -11.48 -7.40
CA GLU A 106 -12.34 -11.92 -8.63
C GLU A 106 -13.22 -11.68 -9.86
N ALA A 107 -14.53 -11.94 -9.77
CA ALA A 107 -15.48 -11.65 -10.85
C ALA A 107 -15.52 -10.15 -11.17
N ARG A 108 -15.55 -9.26 -10.16
CA ARG A 108 -15.48 -7.79 -10.36
C ARG A 108 -14.19 -7.39 -11.06
N LEU A 109 -13.05 -7.92 -10.60
CA LEU A 109 -11.74 -7.61 -11.21
C LEU A 109 -11.64 -8.13 -12.65
N SER A 110 -12.14 -9.32 -12.92
CA SER A 110 -12.18 -9.92 -14.27
C SER A 110 -13.02 -9.08 -15.24
N ALA A 111 -14.15 -8.54 -14.79
CA ALA A 111 -14.95 -7.60 -15.57
C ALA A 111 -14.18 -6.32 -15.96
N MET A 112 -13.19 -5.93 -15.15
CA MET A 112 -12.26 -4.83 -15.43
C MET A 112 -10.98 -5.28 -16.15
N GLN A 113 -10.96 -6.51 -16.68
CA GLN A 113 -9.81 -7.12 -17.37
C GLN A 113 -8.56 -7.27 -16.47
N LYS A 114 -8.75 -7.34 -15.15
CA LYS A 114 -7.71 -7.61 -14.18
C LYS A 114 -7.79 -9.07 -13.78
N VAL A 115 -6.74 -9.82 -14.07
CA VAL A 115 -6.69 -11.27 -13.83
C VAL A 115 -5.40 -11.64 -13.07
N PRO A 116 -5.40 -12.75 -12.31
CA PRO A 116 -4.20 -13.19 -11.63
C PRO A 116 -3.11 -13.61 -12.63
N ARG A 117 -1.86 -13.36 -12.28
CA ARG A 117 -0.70 -13.70 -13.13
C ARG A 117 -0.59 -15.21 -13.41
N SER A 118 -1.03 -16.05 -12.48
CA SER A 118 -1.01 -17.51 -12.58
C SER A 118 -1.94 -18.14 -11.54
N ALA A 119 -2.28 -19.42 -11.71
CA ALA A 119 -3.03 -20.17 -10.70
C ALA A 119 -2.31 -20.21 -9.33
N VAL A 120 -0.98 -20.27 -9.33
CA VAL A 120 -0.19 -20.23 -8.08
C VAL A 120 -0.33 -18.87 -7.38
N ALA A 121 -0.24 -17.77 -8.12
CA ALA A 121 -0.44 -16.43 -7.57
C ALA A 121 -1.87 -16.23 -7.06
N ARG A 122 -2.87 -16.76 -7.77
CA ARG A 122 -4.27 -16.77 -7.33
C ARG A 122 -4.42 -17.51 -6.00
N GLN A 123 -3.94 -18.74 -5.93
CA GLN A 123 -4.03 -19.57 -4.70
C GLN A 123 -3.33 -18.88 -3.52
N ALA A 124 -2.15 -18.29 -3.73
CA ALA A 124 -1.43 -17.56 -2.70
C ALA A 124 -2.24 -16.36 -2.19
N ALA A 125 -2.91 -15.62 -3.07
CA ALA A 125 -3.77 -14.50 -2.69
C ALA A 125 -4.97 -14.95 -1.85
N TYR A 126 -5.65 -16.02 -2.23
CA TYR A 126 -6.76 -16.61 -1.44
C TYR A 126 -6.28 -17.07 -0.06
N ASN A 127 -5.13 -17.74 0.03
CA ASN A 127 -4.56 -18.16 1.31
C ASN A 127 -4.24 -16.96 2.22
N ARG A 128 -3.71 -15.88 1.64
CA ARG A 128 -3.41 -14.63 2.37
C ARG A 128 -4.67 -13.93 2.85
N VAL A 129 -5.71 -13.88 2.01
CA VAL A 129 -7.04 -13.35 2.41
C VAL A 129 -7.62 -14.19 3.54
N SER A 130 -7.57 -15.53 3.42
CA SER A 130 -8.02 -16.44 4.48
C SER A 130 -7.28 -16.20 5.80
N ALA A 131 -5.96 -16.10 5.77
CA ALA A 131 -5.16 -15.78 6.95
C ALA A 131 -5.49 -14.40 7.52
N SER A 132 -5.68 -13.40 6.65
CA SER A 132 -6.06 -12.04 7.07
C SER A 132 -7.41 -12.01 7.78
N ILE A 133 -8.40 -12.71 7.24
CA ILE A 133 -9.74 -12.76 7.86
C ILE A 133 -9.71 -13.58 9.15
N ASN A 134 -8.99 -14.69 9.21
CA ASN A 134 -9.06 -15.58 10.37
C ASN A 134 -8.04 -15.25 11.48
N ILE A 135 -6.92 -14.59 11.16
CA ILE A 135 -5.89 -14.24 12.16
C ILE A 135 -5.97 -12.75 12.55
N LEU A 136 -6.15 -11.85 11.58
CA LEU A 136 -6.08 -10.41 11.81
C LEU A 136 -7.46 -9.81 12.12
N ALA A 137 -8.51 -10.16 11.34
CA ALA A 137 -9.81 -9.52 11.45
C ALA A 137 -10.47 -9.63 12.84
N PRO A 138 -10.33 -10.73 13.62
CA PRO A 138 -10.86 -10.78 14.99
C PRO A 138 -10.38 -9.65 15.89
N HIS A 139 -9.19 -9.11 15.62
CA HIS A 139 -8.57 -8.04 16.38
C HIS A 139 -8.73 -6.66 15.73
N LEU A 140 -8.81 -6.61 14.39
CA LEU A 140 -8.87 -5.35 13.64
C LEU A 140 -10.31 -4.86 13.44
N PHE A 141 -11.24 -5.72 13.00
CA PHE A 141 -12.60 -5.32 12.66
C PHE A 141 -13.34 -4.60 13.78
N PRO A 142 -13.23 -5.02 15.06
CA PRO A 142 -13.85 -4.29 16.16
C PRO A 142 -13.35 -2.86 16.36
N LEU A 143 -12.18 -2.52 15.82
CA LEU A 143 -11.58 -1.19 15.94
C LEU A 143 -11.95 -0.26 14.76
N ILE A 144 -12.44 -0.81 13.63
CA ILE A 144 -12.68 -0.03 12.42
C ILE A 144 -13.87 0.91 12.60
N THR A 145 -13.64 2.20 12.35
CA THR A 145 -14.68 3.24 12.36
C THR A 145 -15.13 3.63 10.96
N SER A 146 -14.18 3.70 10.02
CA SER A 146 -14.48 4.01 8.62
C SER A 146 -13.48 3.38 7.67
N VAL A 147 -13.93 3.05 6.46
CA VAL A 147 -13.13 2.47 5.38
C VAL A 147 -13.12 3.39 4.17
N GLU A 148 -12.11 3.29 3.31
CA GLU A 148 -11.97 4.02 2.02
C GLU A 148 -12.23 5.54 2.14
N GLN A 149 -11.72 6.14 3.22
CA GLN A 149 -12.01 7.54 3.50
C GLN A 149 -11.15 8.48 2.65
N LYS A 150 -11.80 9.29 1.81
CA LYS A 150 -11.14 10.36 1.07
C LYS A 150 -10.78 11.50 2.00
N ILE A 151 -9.53 11.91 1.97
CA ILE A 151 -8.96 13.00 2.77
C ILE A 151 -8.20 13.95 1.83
N SER A 152 -8.31 15.26 2.08
CA SER A 152 -7.61 16.27 1.29
C SER A 152 -7.22 17.48 2.12
N GLY A 153 -6.24 18.22 1.64
CA GLY A 153 -5.80 19.47 2.25
C GLY A 153 -5.04 20.34 1.24
N SER A 154 -5.11 21.65 1.43
CA SER A 154 -4.44 22.62 0.56
C SER A 154 -3.11 23.09 1.17
N ARG A 155 -2.12 23.31 0.33
CA ARG A 155 -0.81 23.85 0.69
C ARG A 155 -0.34 24.90 -0.31
N ASN A 156 0.49 25.80 0.16
CA ASN A 156 1.18 26.74 -0.71
C ASN A 156 2.44 26.10 -1.28
N LEU A 157 2.78 26.43 -2.51
CA LEU A 157 4.10 26.15 -3.08
C LEU A 157 5.18 26.92 -2.31
N LEU A 158 6.39 26.38 -2.28
CA LEU A 158 7.55 27.09 -1.72
C LEU A 158 7.87 28.35 -2.51
N HIS A 159 7.73 28.27 -3.83
CA HIS A 159 7.86 29.39 -4.76
C HIS A 159 6.74 29.31 -5.79
N SER A 160 6.02 30.41 -5.96
CA SER A 160 4.96 30.50 -6.98
C SER A 160 5.52 30.28 -8.39
N VAL A 161 4.77 29.58 -9.21
CA VAL A 161 5.03 29.42 -10.66
C VAL A 161 3.91 30.11 -11.46
N ASP A 162 4.11 30.27 -12.78
CA ASP A 162 3.18 31.04 -13.60
C ASP A 162 1.73 30.52 -13.53
N ARG A 163 1.52 29.23 -13.31
CA ARG A 163 0.18 28.65 -13.29
C ARG A 163 -0.44 28.52 -11.89
N THR A 164 0.36 28.58 -10.81
CA THR A 164 -0.16 28.37 -9.45
C THR A 164 0.80 28.87 -8.37
N ASP A 165 0.23 29.20 -7.20
CA ASP A 165 0.94 29.51 -5.95
C ASP A 165 0.62 28.48 -4.86
N LYS A 166 -0.31 27.55 -5.13
CA LYS A 166 -0.76 26.53 -4.18
C LYS A 166 -1.19 25.26 -4.88
N TYR A 167 -1.33 24.19 -4.12
CA TYR A 167 -1.80 22.89 -4.60
C TYR A 167 -2.72 22.22 -3.58
N GLU A 168 -3.48 21.24 -4.04
CA GLU A 168 -4.27 20.35 -3.20
C GLU A 168 -3.57 18.99 -3.12
N LEU A 169 -3.36 18.50 -1.89
CA LEU A 169 -2.92 17.14 -1.63
C LEU A 169 -4.13 16.31 -1.24
N PHE A 170 -4.25 15.10 -1.79
CA PHE A 170 -5.34 14.19 -1.47
C PHE A 170 -4.87 12.74 -1.35
N GLY A 171 -5.67 11.94 -0.66
CA GLY A 171 -5.45 10.51 -0.53
C GLY A 171 -6.73 9.78 -0.14
N ILE A 172 -6.64 8.46 -0.16
CA ILE A 172 -7.68 7.57 0.35
C ILE A 172 -7.02 6.75 1.45
N ALA A 173 -7.51 6.86 2.67
CA ALA A 173 -7.09 6.02 3.77
C ALA A 173 -7.90 4.72 3.73
N ASP A 174 -7.23 3.57 3.70
CA ASP A 174 -7.91 2.27 3.65
C ASP A 174 -8.84 2.11 4.85
N VAL A 175 -8.33 2.43 6.03
CA VAL A 175 -9.10 2.36 7.28
C VAL A 175 -8.72 3.52 8.21
N ILE A 176 -9.72 4.10 8.86
CA ILE A 176 -9.55 4.94 10.04
C ILE A 176 -10.26 4.25 11.20
N SER A 177 -9.53 4.03 12.28
CA SER A 177 -10.04 3.39 13.48
C SER A 177 -9.96 4.34 14.66
N HIS A 178 -11.02 4.35 15.47
CA HIS A 178 -11.06 5.07 16.73
C HIS A 178 -10.62 4.14 17.86
N VAL A 179 -9.69 4.58 18.68
CA VAL A 179 -9.15 3.81 19.80
C VAL A 179 -9.48 4.51 21.11
N GLU A 180 -10.32 3.87 21.90
CA GLU A 180 -10.44 4.12 23.35
C GLU A 180 -9.52 3.14 24.07
N PHE A 181 -8.33 3.63 24.42
CA PHE A 181 -7.23 2.77 24.89
C PHE A 181 -7.59 1.94 26.13
N GLN A 182 -8.43 2.50 27.00
CA GLN A 182 -8.85 1.83 28.25
C GLN A 182 -10.00 0.84 28.03
N GLU A 183 -10.78 0.96 26.98
CA GLU A 183 -11.96 0.12 26.71
C GLU A 183 -11.61 -1.19 25.99
N ASN A 184 -10.43 -1.28 25.41
CA ASN A 184 -9.98 -2.43 24.62
C ASN A 184 -8.73 -3.13 25.18
N PRO A 185 -8.62 -3.42 26.51
CA PRO A 185 -7.40 -3.91 27.11
C PRO A 185 -7.01 -5.34 26.65
N HIS A 186 -7.95 -6.08 26.11
CA HIS A 186 -7.74 -7.47 25.65
C HIS A 186 -7.54 -7.59 24.14
N ASN A 187 -7.60 -6.47 23.40
CA ASN A 187 -7.36 -6.49 21.96
C ASN A 187 -5.86 -6.61 21.68
N THR A 188 -5.49 -7.66 20.93
CA THR A 188 -4.07 -7.95 20.63
C THR A 188 -3.39 -6.80 19.87
N ILE A 189 -4.07 -6.13 18.94
CA ILE A 189 -3.49 -4.99 18.20
C ILE A 189 -3.23 -3.81 19.14
N ILE A 190 -4.16 -3.52 20.06
CA ILE A 190 -3.99 -2.44 21.05
C ILE A 190 -2.84 -2.75 22.01
N ALA A 191 -2.72 -4.01 22.45
CA ALA A 191 -1.60 -4.40 23.31
C ALA A 191 -0.25 -4.25 22.58
N MET A 192 -0.15 -4.70 21.33
CA MET A 192 1.04 -4.53 20.49
C MET A 192 1.34 -3.06 20.18
N LEU A 193 0.32 -2.24 19.97
CA LEU A 193 0.46 -0.79 19.76
C LEU A 193 1.05 -0.11 21.01
N ALA A 194 0.57 -0.48 22.20
CA ALA A 194 1.07 0.03 23.46
C ALA A 194 2.56 -0.32 23.70
N GLU A 195 2.95 -1.54 23.32
CA GLU A 195 4.33 -2.00 23.39
C GLU A 195 5.23 -1.22 22.41
N ALA A 196 4.74 -1.02 21.18
CA ALA A 196 5.52 -0.39 20.10
C ALA A 196 5.67 1.14 20.27
N ILE A 197 4.65 1.82 20.83
CA ILE A 197 4.62 3.27 21.01
C ILE A 197 4.28 3.58 22.48
N PRO A 198 5.29 3.57 23.36
CA PRO A 198 5.08 3.86 24.78
C PRO A 198 4.49 5.26 25.02
N GLY A 199 3.58 5.37 25.99
CA GLY A 199 2.98 6.66 26.39
C GLY A 199 1.70 7.01 25.64
N LEU A 200 1.19 6.17 24.76
CA LEU A 200 -0.15 6.34 24.19
C LEU A 200 -1.21 6.19 25.27
N THR A 201 -2.08 7.18 25.39
CA THR A 201 -3.17 7.21 26.39
C THR A 201 -4.40 7.92 25.84
N GLY A 202 -5.57 7.63 26.45
CA GLY A 202 -6.84 8.29 26.15
C GLY A 202 -7.42 7.87 24.79
N SER A 203 -8.22 8.76 24.24
CA SER A 203 -8.94 8.58 22.99
C SER A 203 -8.13 9.18 21.82
N PHE A 204 -7.97 8.44 20.73
CA PHE A 204 -7.29 8.89 19.51
C PHE A 204 -7.69 8.06 18.31
N ASP A 205 -7.47 8.61 17.12
CA ASP A 205 -7.62 7.87 15.87
C ASP A 205 -6.28 7.27 15.43
N ILE A 206 -6.36 6.14 14.73
CA ILE A 206 -5.24 5.51 14.01
C ILE A 206 -5.59 5.36 12.53
N ILE A 207 -4.57 5.46 11.68
CA ILE A 207 -4.69 5.12 10.26
C ILE A 207 -4.14 3.72 10.06
N VAL A 208 -4.88 2.88 9.35
CA VAL A 208 -4.45 1.54 8.95
C VAL A 208 -4.34 1.50 7.42
N ASP A 209 -3.24 0.94 6.94
CA ASP A 209 -2.95 0.83 5.52
C ASP A 209 -2.50 -0.60 5.20
N TYR A 210 -3.19 -1.24 4.25
CA TYR A 210 -2.91 -2.62 3.84
C TYR A 210 -1.88 -2.66 2.71
N LYS A 211 -0.89 -3.51 2.84
CA LYS A 211 0.09 -3.78 1.79
C LYS A 211 0.06 -5.26 1.40
N ALA A 212 -0.41 -5.55 0.18
CA ALA A 212 -0.32 -6.89 -0.40
C ALA A 212 1.13 -7.24 -0.79
N ALA A 213 2.01 -7.09 0.17
CA ALA A 213 3.46 -7.25 0.06
C ALA A 213 4.02 -7.91 1.32
N ARG A 214 5.26 -8.37 1.25
CA ARG A 214 6.04 -8.73 2.44
C ARG A 214 6.47 -7.47 3.20
N ARG A 215 6.80 -7.64 4.48
CA ARG A 215 7.40 -6.57 5.29
C ARG A 215 8.77 -6.20 4.73
N PRO A 216 9.02 -4.94 4.34
CA PRO A 216 10.32 -4.53 3.86
C PRO A 216 11.34 -4.55 5.00
N ASN A 217 12.58 -4.93 4.69
CA ASN A 217 13.67 -4.87 5.65
C ASN A 217 14.04 -3.43 6.02
N ILE A 218 14.89 -3.26 7.04
CA ILE A 218 15.22 -1.93 7.59
C ILE A 218 15.90 -0.98 6.61
N ASN A 219 16.50 -1.51 5.54
CA ASN A 219 17.25 -0.74 4.54
C ASN A 219 16.46 -0.51 3.25
N GLU A 220 15.28 -1.12 3.09
CA GLU A 220 14.47 -0.96 1.89
C GLU A 220 13.77 0.40 1.86
N ARG A 221 13.81 1.05 0.70
CA ARG A 221 13.18 2.36 0.45
C ARG A 221 11.68 2.35 0.71
N GLU A 222 11.01 1.25 0.40
CA GLU A 222 9.58 1.03 0.60
C GLU A 222 9.17 1.21 2.06
N ARG A 223 10.07 0.88 3.01
CA ARG A 223 9.84 1.07 4.44
C ARG A 223 9.60 2.53 4.79
N ASN A 224 10.40 3.44 4.23
CA ASN A 224 10.28 4.87 4.43
C ASN A 224 9.04 5.44 3.69
N HIS A 225 8.73 4.93 2.50
CA HIS A 225 7.55 5.33 1.76
C HIS A 225 6.25 5.01 2.51
N HIS A 226 6.16 3.83 3.15
CA HIS A 226 4.99 3.47 3.95
C HIS A 226 4.85 4.35 5.20
N GLU A 227 5.96 4.66 5.85
CA GLU A 227 5.96 5.58 7.00
C GLU A 227 5.52 6.98 6.56
N TRP A 228 6.08 7.46 5.47
CA TRP A 228 5.71 8.73 4.90
C TRP A 228 4.24 8.82 4.49
N GLN A 229 3.68 7.73 3.99
CA GLN A 229 2.24 7.63 3.69
C GLN A 229 1.39 7.82 4.95
N ILE A 230 1.72 7.14 6.03
CA ILE A 230 1.01 7.28 7.31
C ILE A 230 1.09 8.71 7.84
N GLN A 231 2.27 9.32 7.84
CA GLN A 231 2.46 10.70 8.30
C GLN A 231 1.66 11.71 7.44
N THR A 232 1.66 11.53 6.12
CA THR A 232 0.92 12.37 5.19
C THR A 232 -0.59 12.26 5.41
N TYR A 233 -1.12 11.05 5.55
CA TYR A 233 -2.54 10.83 5.80
C TYR A 233 -2.95 11.35 7.18
N SER A 234 -2.08 11.23 8.17
CA SER A 234 -2.29 11.82 9.51
C SER A 234 -2.36 13.34 9.43
N TRP A 235 -1.51 13.97 8.61
CA TRP A 235 -1.58 15.40 8.37
C TRP A 235 -2.88 15.78 7.65
N LEU A 236 -3.24 15.11 6.56
CA LEU A 236 -4.48 15.37 5.83
C LEU A 236 -5.71 15.27 6.73
N ARG A 237 -5.76 14.24 7.58
CA ARG A 237 -6.85 14.06 8.54
C ARG A 237 -6.90 15.20 9.56
N SER A 238 -5.76 15.73 9.96
CA SER A 238 -5.70 16.87 10.90
C SER A 238 -6.21 18.20 10.33
N GLN A 239 -6.36 18.30 8.99
CA GLN A 239 -6.93 19.48 8.33
C GLN A 239 -8.47 19.54 8.41
N VAL A 240 -9.11 18.44 8.77
CA VAL A 240 -10.57 18.39 8.93
C VAL A 240 -10.93 18.86 10.33
N ALA A 241 -11.82 19.84 10.44
CA ALA A 241 -12.25 20.40 11.72
C ALA A 241 -12.94 19.33 12.62
N ASN A 242 -12.75 19.45 13.92
CA ASN A 242 -13.37 18.60 14.96
C ASN A 242 -13.04 17.10 14.89
N ASN A 243 -11.90 16.73 14.29
CA ASN A 243 -11.46 15.35 14.31
C ASN A 243 -10.68 14.99 15.56
N THR A 244 -10.82 13.72 15.97
CA THR A 244 -9.94 13.11 16.96
C THR A 244 -8.50 13.10 16.44
N PRO A 245 -7.51 13.41 17.27
CA PRO A 245 -6.11 13.46 16.82
C PRO A 245 -5.63 12.06 16.42
N ILE A 246 -4.98 11.98 15.26
CA ILE A 246 -4.24 10.78 14.88
C ILE A 246 -2.96 10.72 15.72
N LYS A 247 -2.75 9.65 16.48
CA LYS A 247 -1.52 9.46 17.27
C LYS A 247 -0.62 8.36 16.74
N ALA A 248 -1.16 7.45 15.91
CA ALA A 248 -0.41 6.36 15.34
C ALA A 248 -0.96 5.92 13.97
N GLY A 249 -0.16 5.17 13.24
CA GLY A 249 -0.59 4.40 12.09
C GLY A 249 -0.12 2.96 12.17
N ILE A 250 -0.81 2.11 11.44
CA ILE A 250 -0.49 0.69 11.30
C ILE A 250 -0.36 0.36 9.83
N VAL A 251 0.80 -0.08 9.40
CA VAL A 251 0.97 -0.71 8.08
C VAL A 251 0.87 -2.20 8.25
N ILE A 252 -0.02 -2.83 7.48
CA ILE A 252 -0.30 -4.26 7.56
C ILE A 252 0.24 -4.97 6.33
N TYR A 253 1.29 -5.76 6.49
CA TYR A 253 1.91 -6.55 5.44
C TYR A 253 1.22 -7.91 5.32
N ILE A 254 0.29 -8.02 4.40
CA ILE A 254 -0.59 -9.20 4.24
C ILE A 254 0.18 -10.48 3.94
N ASN A 255 1.29 -10.39 3.22
CA ASN A 255 2.08 -11.57 2.88
C ASN A 255 2.69 -12.24 4.10
N GLU A 256 2.90 -11.51 5.18
CA GLU A 256 3.46 -12.05 6.43
C GLU A 256 2.45 -12.93 7.20
N LEU A 257 1.15 -12.79 6.93
CA LEU A 257 0.12 -13.64 7.56
C LEU A 257 0.06 -15.04 6.94
N PHE A 258 0.51 -15.18 5.70
CA PHE A 258 0.68 -16.46 5.00
C PHE A 258 1.89 -16.38 4.06
N PRO A 259 3.12 -16.54 4.60
CA PRO A 259 4.33 -16.45 3.80
C PRO A 259 4.46 -17.64 2.85
N THR A 260 4.86 -17.34 1.61
CA THR A 260 5.24 -18.36 0.61
C THR A 260 6.69 -18.81 0.81
N LYS A 261 7.11 -19.83 0.06
CA LYS A 261 8.53 -20.26 0.06
C LYS A 261 9.48 -19.12 -0.27
N SER A 262 9.13 -18.28 -1.27
CA SER A 262 9.96 -17.14 -1.63
C SER A 262 10.03 -16.09 -0.53
N ASP A 263 8.93 -15.85 0.19
CA ASP A 263 8.92 -14.93 1.33
C ASP A 263 9.82 -15.44 2.46
N LEU A 264 9.81 -16.74 2.72
CA LEU A 264 10.67 -17.35 3.76
C LEU A 264 12.16 -17.37 3.39
N ILE A 265 12.50 -17.62 2.12
CA ILE A 265 13.88 -17.53 1.64
C ILE A 265 14.41 -16.11 1.86
N GLU A 266 13.63 -15.11 1.51
CA GLU A 266 14.01 -13.71 1.69
C GLU A 266 14.11 -13.35 3.19
N LEU A 267 13.17 -13.80 4.01
CA LEU A 267 13.24 -13.62 5.47
C LEU A 267 14.52 -14.20 6.06
N LYS A 268 14.92 -15.42 5.64
CA LYS A 268 16.20 -16.02 6.08
C LYS A 268 17.41 -15.19 5.64
N ARG A 269 17.39 -14.66 4.42
CA ARG A 269 18.44 -13.76 3.94
C ARG A 269 18.53 -12.49 4.77
N GLU A 270 17.41 -11.87 5.08
CA GLU A 270 17.34 -10.69 5.93
C GLU A 270 17.88 -10.95 7.34
N ILE A 271 17.57 -12.11 7.92
CA ILE A 271 18.08 -12.53 9.21
C ILE A 271 19.61 -12.71 9.17
N GLN A 272 20.14 -13.37 8.14
CA GLN A 272 21.58 -13.56 7.95
C GLN A 272 22.32 -12.22 7.79
N ASN A 273 21.70 -11.25 7.12
CA ASN A 273 22.25 -9.93 6.89
C ASN A 273 22.02 -8.95 8.06
N GLY A 274 21.28 -9.35 9.09
CA GLY A 274 20.94 -8.48 10.21
C GLY A 274 20.02 -7.32 9.85
N THR A 275 19.23 -7.47 8.77
CA THR A 275 18.32 -6.42 8.26
C THR A 275 16.85 -6.68 8.59
N CYS A 276 16.53 -7.79 9.24
CA CYS A 276 15.20 -8.13 9.71
C CYS A 276 14.92 -7.43 11.05
N ASP A 277 13.79 -6.71 11.15
CA ASP A 277 13.41 -5.99 12.38
C ASP A 277 12.56 -6.82 13.36
N ILE A 278 11.86 -7.87 12.88
CA ILE A 278 11.03 -8.74 13.70
C ILE A 278 11.49 -10.19 13.56
N LEU A 279 12.06 -10.71 14.62
CA LEU A 279 12.53 -12.08 14.75
C LEU A 279 11.62 -12.89 15.68
N PRO A 280 11.49 -14.21 15.48
CA PRO A 280 10.90 -15.07 16.50
C PRO A 280 11.80 -15.10 17.74
N GLU A 281 11.21 -15.23 18.92
CA GLU A 281 11.95 -15.27 20.17
C GLU A 281 12.78 -16.57 20.26
N ARG A 282 14.03 -16.45 20.72
CA ARG A 282 14.91 -17.61 20.87
C ARG A 282 14.29 -18.60 21.87
N GLY A 283 14.15 -19.85 21.45
CA GLY A 283 13.56 -20.91 22.25
C GLY A 283 12.09 -21.19 21.98
N ASP A 284 11.41 -20.30 21.25
CA ASP A 284 10.03 -20.51 20.84
C ASP A 284 9.90 -21.55 19.71
N SER A 285 8.70 -22.13 19.57
CA SER A 285 8.37 -23.01 18.45
C SER A 285 8.60 -22.37 17.09
N ASP A 286 8.24 -21.07 16.94
CA ASP A 286 8.43 -20.29 15.72
C ASP A 286 9.91 -20.15 15.34
N TYR A 287 10.78 -19.94 16.36
CA TYR A 287 12.23 -19.91 16.14
C TYR A 287 12.74 -21.21 15.56
N TYR A 288 12.35 -22.34 16.16
CA TYR A 288 12.79 -23.64 15.67
C TYR A 288 12.18 -24.00 14.32
N ALA A 289 10.91 -23.65 14.09
CA ALA A 289 10.22 -23.85 12.82
C ALA A 289 10.94 -23.12 11.68
N LEU A 290 11.27 -21.84 11.88
CA LEU A 290 11.98 -21.03 10.89
C LEU A 290 13.43 -21.48 10.70
N TYR A 291 14.16 -21.74 11.78
CA TYR A 291 15.58 -22.10 11.73
C TYR A 291 15.82 -23.45 11.04
N ARG A 292 14.96 -24.45 11.31
CA ARG A 292 15.08 -25.81 10.73
C ARG A 292 14.56 -25.90 9.32
N TRP A 293 13.68 -24.98 8.92
CA TRP A 293 13.08 -25.00 7.59
C TRP A 293 14.13 -24.77 6.50
N ASP A 294 14.01 -25.50 5.41
CA ASP A 294 14.75 -25.31 4.16
C ASP A 294 13.79 -25.26 2.97
N GLU A 295 14.30 -24.85 1.80
CA GLU A 295 13.48 -24.64 0.60
C GLU A 295 12.87 -25.93 0.01
N HIS A 296 13.33 -27.09 0.42
CA HIS A 296 12.82 -28.40 -0.02
C HIS A 296 11.75 -28.96 0.93
N SER A 297 11.66 -28.39 2.12
CA SER A 297 10.69 -28.77 3.14
C SER A 297 9.30 -28.18 2.90
N PRO A 298 8.23 -28.79 3.43
CA PRO A 298 6.92 -28.14 3.52
C PRO A 298 7.02 -26.79 4.25
N LEU A 299 6.04 -25.91 3.99
CA LEU A 299 5.98 -24.63 4.71
C LEU A 299 5.82 -24.88 6.22
N PRO A 300 6.58 -24.19 7.07
CA PRO A 300 6.46 -24.32 8.51
C PRO A 300 5.16 -23.68 9.00
N GLU A 301 4.61 -24.24 10.06
CA GLU A 301 3.49 -23.61 10.77
C GLU A 301 4.04 -22.63 11.82
N PHE A 302 3.58 -21.40 11.75
CA PHE A 302 3.91 -20.36 12.72
C PHE A 302 2.71 -20.04 13.60
N SER A 303 2.99 -19.57 14.82
CA SER A 303 1.95 -19.08 15.71
C SER A 303 1.30 -17.80 15.15
N SER A 304 -0.01 -17.64 15.41
CA SER A 304 -0.71 -16.40 15.04
C SER A 304 -0.06 -15.15 15.66
N ARG A 305 0.54 -15.29 16.85
CA ARG A 305 1.25 -14.19 17.51
C ARG A 305 2.47 -13.74 16.70
N PHE A 306 3.29 -14.67 16.22
CA PHE A 306 4.46 -14.34 15.40
C PHE A 306 4.03 -13.77 14.05
N LEU A 307 3.04 -14.37 13.38
CA LEU A 307 2.50 -13.86 12.12
C LEU A 307 1.97 -12.43 12.27
N LEU A 308 1.22 -12.12 13.32
CA LEU A 308 0.74 -10.77 13.60
C LEU A 308 1.90 -9.80 13.87
N ARG A 309 2.90 -10.17 14.68
CA ARG A 309 4.08 -9.31 14.91
C ARG A 309 4.82 -9.00 13.61
N ARG A 310 4.93 -9.96 12.71
CA ARG A 310 5.53 -9.77 11.39
C ARG A 310 4.67 -8.88 10.50
N ALA A 311 3.36 -9.10 10.51
CA ALA A 311 2.43 -8.37 9.65
C ALA A 311 2.24 -6.91 10.08
N LEU A 312 2.22 -6.61 11.37
CA LEU A 312 1.91 -5.29 11.89
C LEU A 312 3.17 -4.44 12.09
N ARG A 313 3.20 -3.27 11.46
CA ARG A 313 4.19 -2.24 11.73
C ARG A 313 3.49 -1.00 12.28
N PHE A 314 3.82 -0.66 13.51
CA PHE A 314 3.29 0.52 14.18
C PHE A 314 4.21 1.73 13.93
N ILE A 315 3.59 2.87 13.66
CA ILE A 315 4.27 4.13 13.33
C ILE A 315 3.67 5.22 14.20
N SER A 316 4.51 5.90 14.96
CA SER A 316 4.10 7.11 15.69
C SER A 316 3.68 8.21 14.70
N ALA A 317 2.65 8.98 15.03
CA ALA A 317 2.19 10.10 14.21
C ALA A 317 2.25 11.41 15.01
N SER A 318 3.46 11.79 15.44
CA SER A 318 3.68 13.04 16.15
C SER A 318 3.52 14.26 15.22
N PRO A 319 3.21 15.46 15.78
CA PRO A 319 3.15 16.68 14.97
C PRO A 319 4.44 16.99 14.21
N ASN A 320 5.60 16.69 14.78
CA ASN A 320 6.89 16.95 14.13
C ASN A 320 7.09 16.05 12.90
N GLU A 321 6.86 14.75 13.04
CA GLU A 321 6.99 13.77 11.94
C GLU A 321 6.02 14.09 10.80
N ARG A 322 4.77 14.45 11.12
CA ARG A 322 3.77 14.89 10.13
C ARG A 322 4.22 16.14 9.36
N ASN A 323 4.74 17.14 10.07
CA ASN A 323 5.22 18.38 9.45
C ASN A 323 6.47 18.14 8.60
N GLU A 324 7.33 17.22 8.98
CA GLU A 324 8.50 16.83 8.18
C GLU A 324 8.08 16.12 6.90
N ALA A 325 7.18 15.15 7.00
CA ALA A 325 6.64 14.45 5.84
C ALA A 325 6.02 15.40 4.82
N VAL A 326 5.23 16.37 5.29
CA VAL A 326 4.57 17.34 4.40
C VAL A 326 5.56 18.32 3.79
N ARG A 327 6.59 18.77 4.51
CA ARG A 327 7.66 19.61 3.92
C ARG A 327 8.40 18.86 2.81
N HIS A 328 8.60 17.56 2.95
CA HIS A 328 9.18 16.76 1.87
C HIS A 328 8.26 16.73 0.63
N ILE A 329 6.96 16.62 0.83
CA ILE A 329 5.97 16.71 -0.27
C ILE A 329 6.02 18.09 -0.94
N ASP A 330 6.10 19.18 -0.16
CA ASP A 330 6.21 20.54 -0.70
C ASP A 330 7.40 20.64 -1.67
N ASN A 331 8.56 20.07 -1.33
CA ASN A 331 9.73 20.04 -2.19
C ASN A 331 9.47 19.27 -3.48
N VAL A 332 8.90 18.06 -3.38
CA VAL A 332 8.62 17.23 -4.56
C VAL A 332 7.58 17.88 -5.47
N VAL A 333 6.52 18.46 -4.91
CA VAL A 333 5.52 19.18 -5.71
C VAL A 333 6.14 20.41 -6.36
N GLN A 334 7.02 21.15 -5.68
CA GLN A 334 7.76 22.26 -6.27
C GLN A 334 8.63 21.81 -7.46
N GLU A 335 9.28 20.65 -7.36
CA GLU A 335 10.03 20.09 -8.48
C GLU A 335 9.13 19.70 -9.65
N ILE A 336 7.99 19.05 -9.38
CA ILE A 336 6.99 18.73 -10.41
C ILE A 336 6.53 19.98 -11.14
N GLU A 337 6.16 21.03 -10.39
CA GLU A 337 5.70 22.29 -10.96
C GLU A 337 6.82 23.01 -11.75
N GLY A 338 8.06 22.89 -11.29
CA GLY A 338 9.23 23.37 -12.03
C GLY A 338 9.41 22.65 -13.37
N CYS A 339 9.22 21.32 -13.39
CA CYS A 339 9.26 20.54 -14.63
C CYS A 339 8.12 20.93 -15.59
N VAL A 340 6.90 21.11 -15.07
CA VAL A 340 5.75 21.58 -15.86
C VAL A 340 6.01 22.94 -16.47
N GLN A 341 6.56 23.88 -15.70
CA GLN A 341 6.90 25.23 -16.17
C GLN A 341 8.02 25.18 -17.23
N SER A 342 9.03 24.34 -17.02
CA SER A 342 10.12 24.13 -17.97
C SER A 342 9.62 23.55 -19.30
N GLU A 343 8.76 22.53 -19.24
CA GLU A 343 8.15 21.94 -20.44
C GLU A 343 7.27 22.96 -21.19
N TYR A 344 6.47 23.73 -20.45
CA TYR A 344 5.65 24.79 -21.05
C TYR A 344 6.49 25.82 -21.80
N ASN A 345 7.62 26.22 -21.23
CA ASN A 345 8.49 27.23 -21.82
C ASN A 345 9.33 26.70 -22.99
N SER A 346 9.81 25.46 -22.89
CA SER A 346 10.73 24.86 -23.88
C SER A 346 10.00 24.13 -25.00
N GLY A 347 8.80 23.62 -24.74
CA GLY A 347 8.08 22.70 -25.63
C GLY A 347 8.69 21.29 -25.68
N HIS A 348 9.65 20.97 -24.78
CA HIS A 348 10.40 19.71 -24.83
C HIS A 348 10.27 18.92 -23.52
N ILE A 349 9.71 17.71 -23.60
CA ILE A 349 9.54 16.80 -22.45
C ILE A 349 10.89 16.33 -21.91
N LEU A 350 11.76 15.82 -22.79
CA LEU A 350 13.00 15.14 -22.39
C LEU A 350 14.02 16.07 -21.69
N SER A 351 14.01 17.35 -21.99
CA SER A 351 14.86 18.33 -21.31
C SER A 351 14.27 18.87 -20.02
N SER A 352 12.97 18.63 -19.78
CA SER A 352 12.23 19.18 -18.65
C SER A 352 12.00 18.17 -17.53
N TRP A 353 12.05 16.87 -17.84
CA TRP A 353 11.76 15.79 -16.89
C TRP A 353 12.91 14.80 -16.79
N ASN A 354 13.41 14.61 -15.57
CA ASN A 354 14.54 13.72 -15.32
C ASN A 354 14.13 12.25 -15.37
N PRO A 355 14.81 11.41 -16.19
CA PRO A 355 14.65 9.96 -16.12
C PRO A 355 15.33 9.39 -14.89
N CYS A 356 14.89 8.21 -14.44
CA CYS A 356 15.64 7.45 -13.45
C CYS A 356 16.75 6.62 -14.12
N TYR A 357 17.78 6.29 -13.33
CA TYR A 357 18.87 5.41 -13.77
C TYR A 357 18.80 4.04 -13.08
N ASN A 358 17.67 3.73 -12.44
CA ASN A 358 17.50 2.46 -11.74
C ASN A 358 17.16 1.36 -12.74
N LYS A 359 18.07 0.37 -12.91
CA LYS A 359 17.90 -0.73 -13.88
C LYS A 359 16.61 -1.53 -13.66
N THR A 360 16.21 -1.73 -12.41
CA THR A 360 15.00 -2.49 -12.05
C THR A 360 13.75 -1.73 -12.47
N ASP A 361 13.66 -0.44 -12.15
CA ASP A 361 12.53 0.42 -12.52
C ASP A 361 12.46 0.57 -14.05
N CYS A 362 13.61 0.75 -14.72
CA CYS A 362 13.68 0.85 -16.16
C CYS A 362 13.28 -0.46 -16.86
N ALA A 363 13.63 -1.62 -16.32
CA ALA A 363 13.27 -2.91 -16.91
C ALA A 363 11.75 -3.14 -16.91
N ALA A 364 11.03 -2.58 -15.95
CA ALA A 364 9.57 -2.66 -15.82
C ALA A 364 8.84 -1.46 -16.44
N CYS A 365 9.54 -0.53 -17.09
CA CYS A 365 8.95 0.71 -17.57
C CYS A 365 8.28 0.54 -18.95
N ASP A 366 7.00 0.88 -19.04
CA ASP A 366 6.23 0.85 -20.30
C ASP A 366 6.74 1.85 -21.34
N PHE A 367 7.32 2.95 -20.87
CA PHE A 367 7.79 4.06 -21.69
C PHE A 367 9.29 3.97 -22.03
N ARG A 368 9.89 2.85 -21.75
CA ARG A 368 11.32 2.62 -21.99
C ARG A 368 11.78 3.01 -23.38
N ARG A 369 10.98 2.74 -24.43
CA ARG A 369 11.30 3.06 -25.82
C ARG A 369 11.30 4.57 -26.14
N PHE A 370 10.75 5.38 -25.27
CA PHE A 370 10.68 6.83 -25.43
C PHE A 370 11.71 7.56 -24.55
N CYS A 371 12.49 6.81 -23.76
CA CYS A 371 13.54 7.32 -22.92
C CYS A 371 14.85 7.36 -23.73
N THR A 372 15.37 8.55 -24.04
CA THR A 372 16.54 8.75 -24.93
C THR A 372 17.87 8.70 -24.20
N GLN A 373 17.89 8.45 -22.91
CA GLN A 373 19.12 8.56 -22.14
C GLN A 373 20.10 7.40 -22.30
N ASP A 374 19.74 6.37 -22.99
CA ASP A 374 20.66 5.29 -23.32
C ASP A 374 21.04 5.30 -24.79
N GLY A 375 21.63 6.39 -25.21
CA GLY A 375 22.31 6.44 -26.50
C GLY A 375 23.49 5.46 -26.59
N GLU A 376 23.77 4.68 -25.55
CA GLU A 376 24.82 3.68 -25.52
C GLU A 376 24.29 2.29 -25.11
N ASP A 377 24.14 1.46 -26.15
CA ASP A 377 24.39 0.01 -26.20
C ASP A 377 23.52 -0.99 -25.44
N THR A 378 22.63 -0.65 -24.54
CA THR A 378 21.83 -1.69 -23.86
C THR A 378 20.52 -2.04 -24.56
N TRP A 379 20.10 -1.26 -25.55
CA TRP A 379 18.82 -1.39 -26.23
C TRP A 379 18.85 -2.14 -27.56
N ALA A 380 20.00 -2.14 -28.22
CA ALA A 380 20.18 -2.79 -29.53
C ALA A 380 20.16 -4.33 -29.45
N VAL A 381 20.36 -4.91 -28.29
CA VAL A 381 20.52 -6.36 -28.09
C VAL A 381 19.19 -7.11 -27.95
N HIS A 382 18.06 -6.42 -27.76
CA HIS A 382 16.76 -7.05 -27.51
C HIS A 382 15.62 -6.56 -28.43
N ALA A 383 15.92 -6.07 -29.61
CA ALA A 383 14.89 -5.98 -30.63
C ALA A 383 14.60 -7.41 -31.14
N PRO A 384 13.38 -7.95 -30.94
CA PRO A 384 13.02 -9.20 -31.63
C PRO A 384 13.03 -8.91 -33.12
N GLY A 385 13.80 -9.73 -33.85
CA GLY A 385 13.82 -9.76 -35.30
C GLY A 385 12.48 -10.24 -35.88
#